data_e31bbd03ff10109656ff7404ff922565
#
_entry.id   e31bbd03ff10109656ff7404ff922565
#
_cell.length_a   1.000
_cell.length_b   1.000
_cell.length_c   1.000
_cell.angle_alpha   90.00
_cell.angle_beta   90.00
_cell.angle_gamma   90.00
#
_symmetry.space_group_name_H-M   'P 1'
#
loop_
_entity.id
_entity.type
_entity.pdbx_description
1 polymer ?
#
loop_
_entity_poly.entity_id
_entity_poly.type
_entity_poly.pdbx_seq_one_letter_code
_entity_poly.pdbx_strand_id
1 'polypeptide(L)'
;MEAYYVSRVSGDVAVLKAVWDYIPAHTGVILRGSAGTYTFAYTTAQVQPIPQNMLRGTTVDTEIPAEPGITYYALGRSNGVVGLYAGKIVDGCFFNNANKAYLPLPSDEEAGGTEQLSRGFTLSFPEHTGVEAMESVPEAPALIYDLQGRRLTAITERGIYIVNGKKVVQ
;
A
#
# COMPACT_ATOMS: atom_id res chain seq x y z
N MET A 1 -1.16 12.79 -10.55
CA MET A 1 -0.40 11.56 -10.37
C MET A 1 -0.51 11.11 -8.93
N GLU A 2 -0.67 9.83 -8.71
CA GLU A 2 -0.88 9.22 -7.40
C GLU A 2 0.31 8.32 -7.07
N ALA A 3 0.67 8.24 -5.79
CA ALA A 3 1.73 7.37 -5.29
C ALA A 3 1.14 6.27 -4.41
N TYR A 4 1.68 5.06 -4.51
CA TYR A 4 1.22 3.89 -3.78
C TYR A 4 2.40 3.12 -3.22
N TYR A 5 2.18 2.39 -2.14
CA TYR A 5 3.12 1.43 -1.60
C TYR A 5 2.47 0.04 -1.48
N VAL A 6 3.28 -1.01 -1.49
CA VAL A 6 2.81 -2.37 -1.24
C VAL A 6 2.72 -2.57 0.27
N SER A 7 1.50 -2.75 0.77
CA SER A 7 1.26 -2.97 2.21
C SER A 7 1.27 -4.44 2.61
N ARG A 8 0.91 -5.31 1.68
CA ARG A 8 0.94 -6.77 1.84
C ARG A 8 0.88 -7.47 0.49
N VAL A 9 1.26 -8.73 0.48
CA VAL A 9 1.04 -9.66 -0.64
C VAL A 9 0.08 -10.74 -0.18
N SER A 10 -0.86 -11.13 -1.02
CA SER A 10 -1.84 -12.19 -0.75
C SER A 10 -2.06 -13.02 -2.03
N GLY A 11 -1.62 -14.27 -2.03
CA GLY A 11 -1.58 -15.06 -3.26
C GLY A 11 -0.79 -14.36 -4.36
N ASP A 12 -1.37 -14.20 -5.54
CA ASP A 12 -0.76 -13.54 -6.70
C ASP A 12 -1.05 -12.03 -6.76
N VAL A 13 -1.44 -11.39 -5.64
CA VAL A 13 -1.85 -9.99 -5.59
C VAL A 13 -0.99 -9.20 -4.64
N ALA A 14 -0.38 -8.12 -5.14
CA ALA A 14 0.22 -7.07 -4.33
C ALA A 14 -0.83 -6.01 -3.99
N VAL A 15 -1.18 -5.90 -2.72
CA VAL A 15 -2.19 -4.96 -2.23
C VAL A 15 -1.54 -3.62 -1.97
N LEU A 16 -2.03 -2.61 -2.66
CA LEU A 16 -1.51 -1.26 -2.62
C LEU A 16 -2.31 -0.38 -1.66
N LYS A 17 -1.61 0.54 -1.00
CA LYS A 17 -2.21 1.65 -0.25
C LYS A 17 -1.69 2.97 -0.80
N ALA A 18 -2.54 4.00 -0.81
CA ALA A 18 -2.16 5.33 -1.29
C ALA A 18 -1.19 6.01 -0.31
N VAL A 19 -0.25 6.76 -0.87
CA VAL A 19 0.59 7.69 -0.11
C VAL A 19 -0.05 9.05 -0.20
N TRP A 20 -0.36 9.64 0.94
CA TRP A 20 -0.96 10.96 1.05
C TRP A 20 0.10 12.02 1.37
N ASP A 21 -0.06 13.21 0.83
CA ASP A 21 0.73 14.42 1.08
C ASP A 21 2.18 14.34 0.62
N TYR A 22 3.04 13.55 1.25
CA TYR A 22 4.48 13.53 1.00
C TYR A 22 5.03 12.11 0.88
N ILE A 23 5.97 11.93 -0.02
CA ILE A 23 6.77 10.70 -0.11
C ILE A 23 8.02 10.90 0.75
N PRO A 24 8.26 10.09 1.78
CA PRO A 24 9.50 10.18 2.58
C PRO A 24 10.73 9.92 1.71
N ALA A 25 11.86 10.51 2.08
CA ALA A 25 13.12 10.24 1.41
C ALA A 25 13.46 8.74 1.44
N HIS A 26 14.13 8.26 0.40
CA HIS A 26 14.57 6.85 0.25
C HIS A 26 13.42 5.82 0.35
N THR A 27 12.21 6.21 0.00
CA THR A 27 11.02 5.35 0.07
C THR A 27 10.66 4.84 -1.32
N GLY A 28 10.58 3.52 -1.47
CA GLY A 28 10.07 2.88 -2.70
C GLY A 28 8.55 3.08 -2.82
N VAL A 29 8.10 3.57 -3.98
CA VAL A 29 6.68 3.75 -4.30
C VAL A 29 6.39 3.35 -5.75
N ILE A 30 5.13 3.03 -6.03
CA ILE A 30 4.60 2.86 -7.39
C ILE A 30 3.83 4.13 -7.74
N LEU A 31 4.16 4.74 -8.86
CA LEU A 31 3.49 5.93 -9.35
C LEU A 31 2.46 5.54 -10.42
N ARG A 32 1.25 6.08 -10.32
CA ARG A 32 0.16 5.91 -11.27
C ARG A 32 -0.32 7.26 -11.77
N GLY A 33 -0.44 7.41 -13.08
CA GLY A 33 -0.93 8.65 -13.69
C GLY A 33 -1.04 8.51 -15.19
N SER A 34 -1.62 9.52 -15.86
CA SER A 34 -1.62 9.63 -17.30
C SER A 34 -0.20 9.85 -17.83
N ALA A 35 0.04 9.53 -19.09
CA ALA A 35 1.32 9.87 -19.74
C ALA A 35 1.54 11.39 -19.70
N GLY A 36 2.72 11.83 -19.29
CA GLY A 36 3.05 13.26 -19.20
C GLY A 36 4.30 13.51 -18.36
N THR A 37 4.66 14.77 -18.26
CA THR A 37 5.76 15.23 -17.39
C THR A 37 5.17 15.67 -16.04
N TYR A 38 5.75 15.19 -14.96
CA TYR A 38 5.36 15.53 -13.60
C TYR A 38 6.54 16.14 -12.87
N THR A 39 6.29 17.21 -12.14
CA THR A 39 7.28 17.86 -11.29
C THR A 39 6.95 17.57 -9.83
N PHE A 40 7.93 17.03 -9.10
CA PHE A 40 7.82 16.81 -7.66
C PHE A 40 8.51 17.94 -6.93
N ALA A 41 7.76 18.61 -6.06
CA ALA A 41 8.34 19.63 -5.19
C ALA A 41 9.13 18.97 -4.07
N TYR A 42 10.32 19.49 -3.80
CA TYR A 42 11.09 19.13 -2.62
C TYR A 42 10.41 19.71 -1.37
N THR A 43 10.38 18.93 -0.29
CA THR A 43 9.92 19.40 1.01
C THR A 43 11.00 19.29 2.07
N THR A 44 11.04 20.25 2.97
CA THR A 44 11.86 20.23 4.20
C THR A 44 11.09 19.72 5.41
N ALA A 45 9.80 19.36 5.22
CA ALA A 45 8.99 18.80 6.29
C ALA A 45 9.59 17.50 6.83
N GLN A 46 9.47 17.28 8.13
CA GLN A 46 9.81 16.01 8.76
C GLN A 46 8.72 14.99 8.42
N VAL A 47 8.96 14.18 7.39
CA VAL A 47 8.02 13.16 6.93
C VAL A 47 8.38 11.82 7.61
N GLN A 48 7.40 11.22 8.26
CA GLN A 48 7.58 9.92 8.92
C GLN A 48 7.69 8.79 7.88
N PRO A 49 8.50 7.75 8.12
CA PRO A 49 8.52 6.57 7.26
C PRO A 49 7.12 5.96 7.13
N ILE A 50 6.80 5.43 5.97
CA ILE A 50 5.54 4.74 5.74
C ILE A 50 5.60 3.38 6.43
N PRO A 51 4.79 3.15 7.49
CA PRO A 51 4.77 1.86 8.16
C PRO A 51 4.28 0.77 7.20
N GLN A 52 4.81 -0.45 7.36
CA GLN A 52 4.43 -1.61 6.57
C GLN A 52 4.69 -1.50 5.06
N ASN A 53 5.46 -0.51 4.59
CA ASN A 53 5.85 -0.47 3.19
C ASN A 53 6.85 -1.60 2.89
N MET A 54 6.45 -2.53 2.04
CA MET A 54 7.28 -3.66 1.62
C MET A 54 8.23 -3.29 0.47
N LEU A 55 7.99 -2.17 -0.22
CA LEU A 55 8.86 -1.72 -1.31
C LEU A 55 10.15 -1.10 -0.76
N ARG A 56 11.26 -1.40 -1.42
CA ARG A 56 12.54 -0.72 -1.27
C ARG A 56 12.87 0.03 -2.55
N GLY A 57 13.75 1.01 -2.48
CA GLY A 57 14.15 1.78 -3.65
C GLY A 57 15.55 2.32 -3.51
N THR A 58 16.17 2.63 -4.65
CA THR A 58 17.49 3.24 -4.72
C THR A 58 17.43 4.52 -5.56
N THR A 59 18.21 5.51 -5.19
CA THR A 59 18.31 6.77 -5.93
C THR A 59 19.43 6.75 -6.97
N VAL A 60 20.28 5.72 -6.92
CA VAL A 60 21.35 5.45 -7.87
C VAL A 60 21.28 4.01 -8.34
N ASP A 61 21.91 3.71 -9.46
CA ASP A 61 22.09 2.33 -9.92
C ASP A 61 22.81 1.53 -8.83
N THR A 62 22.24 0.39 -8.46
CA THR A 62 22.73 -0.36 -7.32
C THR A 62 22.70 -1.86 -7.61
N GLU A 63 23.84 -2.52 -7.38
CA GLU A 63 23.94 -3.97 -7.32
C GLU A 63 23.59 -4.43 -5.90
N ILE A 64 22.53 -5.19 -5.77
CA ILE A 64 22.02 -5.70 -4.49
C ILE A 64 22.44 -7.17 -4.42
N PRO A 65 23.34 -7.55 -3.49
CA PRO A 65 23.72 -8.95 -3.32
C PRO A 65 22.48 -9.81 -3.10
N ALA A 66 22.38 -10.90 -3.85
CA ALA A 66 21.26 -11.82 -3.73
C ALA A 66 21.34 -12.56 -2.40
N GLU A 67 20.31 -12.46 -1.60
CA GLU A 67 20.17 -13.18 -0.34
C GLU A 67 19.54 -14.56 -0.62
N PRO A 68 20.08 -15.67 -0.05
CA PRO A 68 19.45 -16.98 -0.17
C PRO A 68 18.01 -16.95 0.33
N GLY A 69 17.08 -17.56 -0.40
CA GLY A 69 15.67 -17.60 -0.02
C GLY A 69 14.93 -16.29 -0.23
N ILE A 70 15.48 -15.30 -0.95
CA ILE A 70 14.80 -14.06 -1.31
C ILE A 70 14.69 -13.93 -2.83
N THR A 71 13.48 -13.65 -3.30
CA THR A 71 13.20 -13.26 -4.68
C THR A 71 12.92 -11.76 -4.76
N TYR A 72 13.54 -11.09 -5.72
CA TYR A 72 13.37 -9.65 -5.93
C TYR A 72 12.42 -9.42 -7.09
N TYR A 73 11.36 -8.65 -6.86
CA TYR A 73 10.36 -8.31 -7.87
C TYR A 73 10.48 -6.84 -8.26
N ALA A 74 10.42 -6.55 -9.54
CA ALA A 74 10.41 -5.19 -10.08
C ALA A 74 9.13 -4.93 -10.87
N LEU A 75 8.71 -3.66 -10.93
CA LEU A 75 7.59 -3.25 -11.75
C LEU A 75 7.91 -3.49 -13.23
N GLY A 76 7.05 -4.22 -13.89
CA GLY A 76 7.24 -4.61 -15.28
C GLY A 76 5.91 -4.81 -16.00
N ARG A 77 6.02 -5.30 -17.24
CA ARG A 77 4.86 -5.67 -18.05
C ARG A 77 5.10 -7.04 -18.69
N SER A 78 4.16 -7.94 -18.51
CA SER A 78 4.17 -9.26 -19.15
C SER A 78 2.78 -9.52 -19.76
N ASN A 79 2.74 -9.97 -21.01
CA ASN A 79 1.50 -10.23 -21.75
C ASN A 79 0.47 -9.06 -21.68
N GLY A 80 0.97 -7.82 -21.70
CA GLY A 80 0.12 -6.63 -21.61
C GLY A 80 -0.27 -6.22 -20.20
N VAL A 81 -0.04 -7.04 -19.19
CA VAL A 81 -0.39 -6.78 -17.79
C VAL A 81 0.78 -6.11 -17.07
N VAL A 82 0.51 -4.99 -16.40
CA VAL A 82 1.47 -4.33 -15.52
C VAL A 82 1.40 -5.00 -14.14
N GLY A 83 2.56 -5.35 -13.59
CA GLY A 83 2.65 -6.04 -12.31
C GLY A 83 4.07 -6.02 -11.76
N LEU A 84 4.29 -6.72 -10.66
CA LEU A 84 5.60 -6.94 -10.09
C LEU A 84 6.09 -8.32 -10.53
N TYR A 85 7.17 -8.37 -11.28
CA TYR A 85 7.73 -9.59 -11.86
C TYR A 85 9.13 -9.88 -11.30
N ALA A 86 9.45 -11.14 -11.17
CA ALA A 86 10.76 -11.57 -10.67
C ALA A 86 11.89 -11.00 -11.55
N GLY A 87 12.82 -10.35 -10.91
CA GLY A 87 14.03 -9.83 -11.55
C GLY A 87 15.09 -10.94 -11.69
N LYS A 88 15.98 -10.75 -12.65
CA LYS A 88 17.09 -11.67 -12.86
C LYS A 88 18.19 -11.40 -11.85
N ILE A 89 18.81 -12.49 -11.37
CA ILE A 89 20.07 -12.43 -10.65
C ILE A 89 21.19 -12.67 -11.66
N VAL A 90 22.14 -11.76 -11.71
CA VAL A 90 23.34 -11.83 -12.56
C VAL A 90 24.55 -11.66 -11.66
N ASP A 91 25.52 -12.55 -11.79
CA ASP A 91 26.75 -12.55 -10.99
C ASP A 91 26.52 -12.44 -9.47
N GLY A 92 25.44 -13.10 -9.00
CA GLY A 92 25.06 -13.10 -7.58
C GLY A 92 24.37 -11.83 -7.09
N CYS A 93 23.98 -10.91 -7.99
CA CYS A 93 23.34 -9.65 -7.62
C CYS A 93 22.02 -9.43 -8.39
N PHE A 94 21.07 -8.80 -7.73
CA PHE A 94 19.92 -8.15 -8.35
C PHE A 94 20.29 -6.70 -8.68
N PHE A 95 20.20 -6.32 -9.95
CA PHE A 95 20.49 -4.96 -10.39
C PHE A 95 19.23 -4.09 -10.33
N ASN A 96 19.26 -3.03 -9.50
CA ASN A 96 18.19 -2.06 -9.42
C ASN A 96 18.65 -0.72 -9.99
N ASN A 97 17.99 -0.25 -11.05
CA ASN A 97 18.31 1.03 -11.66
C ASN A 97 17.96 2.20 -10.74
N ALA A 98 18.63 3.34 -10.93
CA ALA A 98 18.36 4.57 -10.21
C ALA A 98 16.87 4.96 -10.26
N ASN A 99 16.36 5.42 -9.13
CA ASN A 99 14.97 5.86 -8.95
C ASN A 99 13.92 4.77 -9.28
N LYS A 100 14.27 3.50 -9.09
CA LYS A 100 13.33 2.38 -9.18
C LYS A 100 13.07 1.78 -7.81
N ALA A 101 11.87 1.24 -7.67
CA ALA A 101 11.47 0.47 -6.50
C ALA A 101 11.43 -1.02 -6.84
N TYR A 102 11.73 -1.85 -5.85
CA TYR A 102 11.65 -3.30 -5.92
C TYR A 102 11.03 -3.87 -4.64
N LEU A 103 10.51 -5.09 -4.74
CA LEU A 103 9.87 -5.81 -3.65
C LEU A 103 10.68 -7.09 -3.35
N PRO A 104 11.41 -7.17 -2.23
CA PRO A 104 12.04 -8.40 -1.78
C PRO A 104 11.02 -9.25 -1.02
N LEU A 105 10.87 -10.51 -1.41
CA LEU A 105 9.99 -11.47 -0.73
C LEU A 105 10.73 -12.77 -0.47
N PRO A 106 10.42 -13.49 0.62
CA PRO A 106 10.88 -14.86 0.79
C PRO A 106 10.51 -15.69 -0.44
N SER A 107 11.45 -16.51 -0.91
CA SER A 107 11.17 -17.52 -1.93
C SER A 107 10.42 -18.64 -1.25
N ASP A 108 9.25 -19.02 -1.75
CA ASP A 108 8.56 -20.24 -1.30
C ASP A 108 9.32 -21.45 -1.84
N GLU A 109 10.33 -21.90 -1.11
CA GLU A 109 11.10 -23.10 -1.48
C GLU A 109 10.26 -24.39 -1.46
N GLU A 110 9.07 -24.37 -0.82
CA GLU A 110 8.18 -25.53 -0.74
C GLU A 110 7.31 -25.74 -1.99
N ALA A 111 7.14 -24.74 -2.83
CA ALA A 111 6.51 -24.91 -4.14
C ALA A 111 7.57 -25.28 -5.18
N GLY A 112 8.10 -26.52 -5.11
CA GLY A 112 9.12 -27.05 -6.01
C GLY A 112 8.78 -26.87 -7.48
N GLY A 113 9.13 -25.74 -8.05
CA GLY A 113 8.91 -25.49 -9.46
C GLY A 113 9.43 -24.16 -9.92
N THR A 114 10.22 -24.21 -10.96
CA THR A 114 10.58 -23.13 -11.88
C THR A 114 9.39 -22.30 -12.39
N GLU A 115 8.16 -22.63 -12.02
CA GLU A 115 6.94 -21.90 -12.41
C GLU A 115 6.70 -20.60 -11.65
N GLN A 116 7.21 -20.45 -10.43
CA GLN A 116 7.01 -19.25 -9.62
C GLN A 116 7.83 -18.06 -10.12
N LEU A 117 8.94 -18.31 -10.78
CA LEU A 117 9.74 -17.24 -11.42
C LEU A 117 9.03 -16.59 -12.62
N SER A 118 8.01 -17.23 -13.18
CA SER A 118 7.19 -16.69 -14.27
C SER A 118 5.90 -16.04 -13.81
N ARG A 119 5.48 -16.24 -12.55
CA ARG A 119 4.31 -15.61 -11.95
C ARG A 119 4.70 -14.25 -11.36
N GLY A 120 4.09 -13.21 -11.88
CA GLY A 120 4.15 -11.89 -11.29
C GLY A 120 3.00 -11.67 -10.32
N PHE A 121 3.10 -10.63 -9.52
CA PHE A 121 1.98 -10.14 -8.72
C PHE A 121 1.19 -9.11 -9.51
N THR A 122 -0.10 -9.28 -9.60
CA THR A 122 -1.02 -8.23 -10.08
C THR A 122 -1.14 -7.14 -9.02
N LEU A 123 -1.37 -5.89 -9.45
CA LEU A 123 -1.48 -4.76 -8.56
C LEU A 123 -2.96 -4.51 -8.22
N SER A 124 -3.32 -4.61 -6.95
CA SER A 124 -4.63 -4.23 -6.45
C SER A 124 -4.56 -2.82 -5.85
N PHE A 125 -5.12 -1.87 -6.57
CA PHE A 125 -5.24 -0.49 -6.12
C PHE A 125 -6.47 -0.35 -5.20
N PRO A 126 -6.41 0.52 -4.17
CA PRO A 126 -7.60 0.85 -3.40
C PRO A 126 -8.64 1.43 -4.36
N GLU A 127 -9.87 0.92 -4.32
CA GLU A 127 -10.95 1.54 -5.05
C GLU A 127 -11.19 2.92 -4.45
N HIS A 128 -11.21 3.96 -5.29
CA HIS A 128 -11.68 5.28 -4.90
C HIS A 128 -13.22 5.28 -4.79
N THR A 129 -13.74 4.42 -3.95
CA THR A 129 -15.07 4.65 -3.40
C THR A 129 -14.87 5.76 -2.37
N GLY A 130 -15.46 6.94 -2.58
CA GLY A 130 -15.32 8.10 -1.71
C GLY A 130 -15.83 7.92 -0.27
N VAL A 131 -15.64 6.75 0.27
CA VAL A 131 -15.82 6.36 1.66
C VAL A 131 -14.64 5.44 1.95
N GLU A 132 -13.62 5.93 2.67
CA GLU A 132 -12.65 5.04 3.30
C GLU A 132 -13.44 4.03 4.13
N ALA A 133 -13.38 2.75 3.74
CA ALA A 133 -13.74 1.70 4.67
C ALA A 133 -12.72 1.82 5.81
N MET A 134 -13.13 2.47 6.89
CA MET A 134 -12.43 2.38 8.16
C MET A 134 -12.27 0.88 8.42
N GLU A 135 -11.01 0.38 8.41
CA GLU A 135 -10.70 -0.85 9.10
C GLU A 135 -11.35 -0.70 10.48
N SER A 136 -12.26 -1.59 10.80
CA SER A 136 -12.98 -1.61 12.05
C SER A 136 -11.97 -1.64 13.21
N VAL A 137 -11.61 -0.46 13.69
CA VAL A 137 -11.18 -0.30 15.07
C VAL A 137 -12.34 -0.85 15.89
N PRO A 138 -12.13 -1.73 16.88
CA PRO A 138 -13.21 -2.23 17.71
C PRO A 138 -14.02 -1.02 18.19
N GLU A 139 -15.28 -0.99 17.82
CA GLU A 139 -16.17 0.16 17.96
C GLU A 139 -16.19 0.58 19.42
N ALA A 140 -15.56 1.72 19.70
CA ALA A 140 -15.78 2.35 20.99
C ALA A 140 -17.30 2.54 21.16
N PRO A 141 -17.90 2.20 22.29
CA PRO A 141 -19.34 2.20 22.46
C PRO A 141 -19.90 3.55 22.01
N ALA A 142 -20.87 3.50 21.10
CA ALA A 142 -21.46 4.69 20.50
C ALA A 142 -21.88 5.70 21.60
N LEU A 143 -21.40 6.94 21.49
CA LEU A 143 -21.80 8.01 22.38
C LEU A 143 -23.17 8.52 21.94
N ILE A 144 -24.22 8.13 22.66
CA ILE A 144 -25.60 8.51 22.37
C ILE A 144 -26.03 9.55 23.39
N TYR A 145 -26.60 10.65 22.90
CA TYR A 145 -27.15 11.72 23.72
C TYR A 145 -28.57 12.05 23.29
N ASP A 146 -29.44 12.38 24.24
CA ASP A 146 -30.74 12.96 23.96
C ASP A 146 -30.61 14.47 23.67
N LEU A 147 -31.74 15.11 23.34
CA LEU A 147 -31.76 16.57 23.09
C LEU A 147 -31.49 17.44 24.33
N GLN A 148 -31.55 16.84 25.51
CA GLN A 148 -31.20 17.52 26.79
C GLN A 148 -29.72 17.34 27.13
N GLY A 149 -28.92 16.62 26.26
CA GLY A 149 -27.49 16.40 26.45
C GLY A 149 -27.18 15.26 27.44
N ARG A 150 -28.14 14.45 27.82
CA ARG A 150 -27.92 13.27 28.70
C ARG A 150 -27.41 12.13 27.89
N ARG A 151 -26.35 11.50 28.37
CA ARG A 151 -25.79 10.30 27.76
C ARG A 151 -26.69 9.09 28.00
N LEU A 152 -26.96 8.37 26.91
CA LEU A 152 -27.76 7.14 26.91
C LEU A 152 -26.89 5.94 26.57
N THR A 153 -27.24 4.78 27.09
CA THR A 153 -26.57 3.50 26.77
C THR A 153 -27.20 2.80 25.56
N ALA A 154 -28.46 3.13 25.25
CA ALA A 154 -29.17 2.62 24.08
C ALA A 154 -30.33 3.57 23.72
N ILE A 155 -30.78 3.51 22.46
CA ILE A 155 -32.00 4.19 22.01
C ILE A 155 -33.16 3.21 22.18
N THR A 156 -34.07 3.49 23.09
CA THR A 156 -35.21 2.62 23.42
C THR A 156 -36.55 3.19 22.97
N GLU A 157 -36.62 4.47 22.63
CA GLU A 157 -37.86 5.16 22.28
C GLU A 157 -37.71 5.90 20.95
N ARG A 158 -38.83 6.21 20.30
CA ARG A 158 -38.79 7.08 19.10
C ARG A 158 -38.47 8.51 19.49
N GLY A 159 -37.51 9.12 18.78
CA GLY A 159 -37.06 10.46 19.09
C GLY A 159 -35.88 10.92 18.24
N ILE A 160 -35.36 12.06 18.63
CA ILE A 160 -34.15 12.63 18.01
C ILE A 160 -32.99 12.49 19.00
N TYR A 161 -31.90 11.94 18.49
CA TYR A 161 -30.70 11.63 19.27
C TYR A 161 -29.46 12.17 18.57
N ILE A 162 -28.41 12.41 19.31
CA ILE A 162 -27.07 12.69 18.77
C ILE A 162 -26.22 11.44 19.00
N VAL A 163 -25.85 10.76 17.94
CA VAL A 163 -25.00 9.57 17.95
C VAL A 163 -23.68 9.90 17.32
N ASN A 164 -22.58 9.81 18.07
CA ASN A 164 -21.23 10.16 17.61
C ASN A 164 -21.18 11.57 16.94
N GLY A 165 -21.91 12.52 17.51
CA GLY A 165 -21.97 13.90 17.00
C GLY A 165 -22.90 14.13 15.81
N LYS A 166 -23.62 13.09 15.32
CA LYS A 166 -24.59 13.22 14.22
C LYS A 166 -26.01 13.07 14.71
N LYS A 167 -26.92 13.89 14.15
CA LYS A 167 -28.37 13.81 14.44
C LYS A 167 -28.95 12.54 13.81
N VAL A 168 -29.60 11.73 14.63
CA VAL A 168 -30.34 10.51 14.24
C VAL A 168 -31.79 10.65 14.68
N VAL A 169 -32.71 10.26 13.81
CA VAL A 169 -34.16 10.20 14.09
C VAL A 169 -34.58 8.75 14.03
N GLN A 170 -35.21 8.25 15.08
CA GLN A 170 -35.71 6.87 15.15
C GLN A 170 -37.24 6.86 15.34
#